data_7e0b3d57c22e0e83818de000c30dabb4
#
_entry.id   7e0b3d57c22e0e83818de000c30dabb4
#
_cell.length_a   1.000
_cell.length_b   1.000
_cell.length_c   1.000
_cell.angle_alpha   90.00
_cell.angle_beta   90.00
_cell.angle_gamma   90.00
#
_symmetry.space_group_name_H-M   'P 1'
#
loop_
_entity.id
_entity.type
_entity.pdbx_description
1 polymer ?
#
loop_
_entity_poly.entity_id
_entity_poly.type
_entity_poly.pdbx_seq_one_letter_code
_entity_poly.pdbx_strand_id
1 'polypeptide(L)'
;MKQFVKRFICGVLLVTTVCAVAGCYKDEAKTVAEERTPTSFRAIAATNASVEDKADLMVKNMSREDKIGQLILMGLDGTTLDEPQKEMMRKYRVGGILLDNNNMESKEQLRAFTKGIRDNANIASLAPPFIAIHRERMPYRPNVMIPWVEPNIISKKGLDAVGSLATRTSIEMRDLGFNLNLGPMVNTHSFYSYTQDLDRAAQIGELITKRYAVNQVFTAYQFFPCGADFTVPGMRVDVSKDALMDDDTRVFVQLIQSTAQERPMIMVNSVKVTSMDAKNPVSLSKPIITDWLRGELGFTGVGLSADIGYGATIT
;
A
#
# COMPACT_ATOMS: atom_id res chain seq x y z
N MET A 1 15.68 9.04 6.67
CA MET A 1 14.41 9.69 6.29
C MET A 1 14.57 10.65 5.11
N LYS A 2 15.46 11.64 5.13
CA LYS A 2 15.65 12.63 4.03
C LYS A 2 16.13 12.06 2.68
N GLN A 3 16.84 10.93 2.64
CA GLN A 3 17.41 10.37 1.38
C GLN A 3 16.43 9.51 0.58
N PHE A 4 15.53 8.79 1.22
CA PHE A 4 14.62 7.86 0.52
C PHE A 4 13.56 8.62 -0.27
N VAL A 5 13.07 9.69 0.30
CA VAL A 5 12.05 10.54 -0.35
C VAL A 5 12.62 11.37 -1.50
N LYS A 6 13.91 11.80 -1.43
CA LYS A 6 14.59 12.45 -2.56
C LYS A 6 14.65 11.55 -3.80
N ARG A 7 14.77 10.21 -3.62
CA ARG A 7 14.81 9.26 -4.74
C ARG A 7 13.45 9.02 -5.38
N PHE A 8 12.35 9.14 -4.64
CA PHE A 8 11.00 8.99 -5.19
C PHE A 8 10.61 10.17 -6.11
N ILE A 9 11.11 11.37 -5.84
CA ILE A 9 10.83 12.59 -6.63
C ILE A 9 11.75 12.69 -7.84
N CYS A 10 13.01 12.26 -7.77
CA CYS A 10 13.94 12.30 -8.91
C CYS A 10 13.54 11.41 -10.08
N GLY A 11 12.79 10.33 -9.85
CA GLY A 11 12.33 9.43 -10.93
C GLY A 11 11.24 10.02 -11.84
N VAL A 12 10.58 11.10 -11.42
CA VAL A 12 9.49 11.75 -12.18
C VAL A 12 9.95 13.03 -12.89
N LEU A 13 11.16 13.52 -12.60
CA LEU A 13 11.64 14.85 -13.05
C LEU A 13 12.52 14.84 -14.31
N LEU A 14 12.68 13.72 -15.02
CA LEU A 14 13.66 13.59 -16.11
C LEU A 14 13.05 13.59 -17.53
N VAL A 15 11.92 14.25 -17.76
CA VAL A 15 11.47 14.55 -19.13
C VAL A 15 10.78 15.91 -19.13
N THR A 16 11.51 16.98 -19.29
CA THR A 16 11.16 18.18 -20.10
C THR A 16 12.25 19.22 -19.96
N THR A 17 13.23 19.17 -20.84
CA THR A 17 14.06 20.33 -21.15
C THR A 17 14.24 20.35 -22.66
N VAL A 18 13.51 21.19 -23.36
CA VAL A 18 13.95 21.81 -24.64
C VAL A 18 13.12 23.06 -24.92
N CYS A 19 13.85 24.13 -25.22
CA CYS A 19 13.51 25.37 -25.94
C CYS A 19 12.86 26.53 -25.19
N ALA A 20 13.70 27.48 -24.83
CA ALA A 20 13.33 28.89 -24.87
C ALA A 20 14.45 29.67 -25.55
N VAL A 21 14.17 30.27 -26.68
CA VAL A 21 15.01 31.27 -27.37
C VAL A 21 14.40 32.64 -27.17
N ALA A 22 15.22 33.47 -26.57
CA ALA A 22 15.32 34.93 -26.54
C ALA A 22 14.19 35.84 -27.06
N GLY A 23 13.89 36.84 -26.26
CA GLY A 23 13.27 38.09 -26.62
C GLY A 23 13.40 39.08 -25.48
N CYS A 24 14.42 39.96 -25.51
CA CYS A 24 14.53 41.07 -24.58
C CYS A 24 13.41 42.09 -24.79
N TYR A 25 12.71 42.44 -23.71
CA TYR A 25 12.14 43.75 -23.52
C TYR A 25 12.17 44.11 -22.05
N LYS A 26 12.84 45.23 -21.73
CA LYS A 26 12.84 45.85 -20.40
C LYS A 26 11.51 46.57 -20.22
N ASP A 27 10.81 46.26 -19.17
CA ASP A 27 10.00 47.24 -18.46
C ASP A 27 9.92 46.88 -16.98
N GLU A 28 10.30 47.85 -16.14
CA GLU A 28 10.24 47.79 -14.69
C GLU A 28 8.77 47.94 -14.25
N ALA A 29 8.20 46.85 -13.81
CA ALA A 29 7.08 46.86 -12.90
C ALA A 29 7.32 45.78 -11.84
N LYS A 30 7.80 46.19 -10.66
CA LYS A 30 7.75 45.39 -9.46
C LYS A 30 6.29 45.15 -9.06
N THR A 31 5.63 44.22 -9.73
CA THR A 31 4.49 43.54 -9.15
C THR A 31 5.06 42.41 -8.30
N VAL A 32 4.95 42.54 -6.98
CA VAL A 32 5.05 41.40 -6.07
C VAL A 32 3.96 40.41 -6.53
N ALA A 33 4.36 39.45 -7.31
CA ALA A 33 3.48 38.33 -7.64
C ALA A 33 3.20 37.64 -6.29
N GLU A 34 1.98 37.78 -5.78
CA GLU A 34 1.49 36.91 -4.74
C GLU A 34 1.75 35.47 -5.23
N GLU A 35 2.70 34.79 -4.60
CA GLU A 35 3.03 33.40 -4.89
C GLU A 35 1.78 32.59 -4.57
N ARG A 36 0.93 32.35 -5.59
CA ARG A 36 -0.30 31.57 -5.40
C ARG A 36 0.09 30.20 -4.95
N THR A 37 -0.37 29.81 -3.77
CA THR A 37 -0.16 28.48 -3.23
C THR A 37 -0.59 27.43 -4.24
N PRO A 38 0.29 26.52 -4.67
CA PRO A 38 -0.05 25.52 -5.68
C PRO A 38 -1.15 24.59 -5.14
N THR A 39 -2.18 24.35 -5.96
CA THR A 39 -3.37 23.57 -5.57
C THR A 39 -3.47 22.22 -6.26
N SER A 40 -2.78 22.02 -7.38
CA SER A 40 -2.76 20.74 -8.08
C SER A 40 -1.59 19.86 -7.61
N PHE A 41 -1.78 18.53 -7.65
CA PHE A 41 -0.70 17.57 -7.34
C PHE A 41 0.60 17.89 -8.09
N ARG A 42 0.53 18.16 -9.40
CA ARG A 42 1.71 18.49 -10.22
C ARG A 42 2.42 19.75 -9.74
N ALA A 43 1.63 20.79 -9.45
CA ALA A 43 2.19 22.05 -8.97
C ALA A 43 2.83 21.88 -7.57
N ILE A 44 2.17 21.16 -6.66
CA ILE A 44 2.71 20.86 -5.33
C ILE A 44 3.98 20.00 -5.45
N ALA A 45 3.96 18.96 -6.28
CA ALA A 45 5.10 18.07 -6.47
C ALA A 45 6.33 18.80 -7.05
N ALA A 46 6.11 19.82 -7.87
CA ALA A 46 7.17 20.62 -8.49
C ALA A 46 7.81 21.63 -7.54
N THR A 47 7.26 21.89 -6.36
CA THR A 47 7.85 22.79 -5.37
C THR A 47 9.14 22.21 -4.75
N ASN A 48 9.98 23.07 -4.19
CA ASN A 48 11.17 22.64 -3.42
C ASN A 48 10.86 22.33 -1.95
N ALA A 49 9.59 22.30 -1.56
CA ALA A 49 9.16 21.98 -0.21
C ALA A 49 9.56 20.54 0.21
N SER A 50 9.63 20.29 1.51
CA SER A 50 9.82 18.94 2.04
C SER A 50 8.66 18.04 1.65
N VAL A 51 8.82 16.72 1.81
CA VAL A 51 7.73 15.79 1.51
C VAL A 51 6.58 15.93 2.48
N GLU A 52 6.92 16.17 3.72
CA GLU A 52 5.97 16.42 4.78
C GLU A 52 5.14 17.68 4.45
N ASP A 53 5.79 18.79 4.08
CA ASP A 53 5.10 20.03 3.70
C ASP A 53 4.24 19.83 2.43
N LYS A 54 4.72 19.04 1.45
CA LYS A 54 3.93 18.69 0.27
C LYS A 54 2.69 17.88 0.64
N ALA A 55 2.83 16.89 1.52
CA ALA A 55 1.71 16.08 1.98
C ALA A 55 0.68 16.93 2.72
N ASP A 56 1.14 17.79 3.63
CA ASP A 56 0.28 18.72 4.37
C ASP A 56 -0.46 19.67 3.43
N LEU A 57 0.24 20.20 2.43
CA LEU A 57 -0.38 21.07 1.42
C LEU A 57 -1.41 20.33 0.57
N MET A 58 -1.15 19.07 0.18
CA MET A 58 -2.13 18.23 -0.51
C MET A 58 -3.38 18.02 0.35
N VAL A 59 -3.21 17.57 1.59
CA VAL A 59 -4.33 17.34 2.52
C VAL A 59 -5.12 18.62 2.79
N LYS A 60 -4.45 19.76 2.90
CA LYS A 60 -5.09 21.07 3.09
C LYS A 60 -5.97 21.47 1.91
N ASN A 61 -5.55 21.13 0.69
CA ASN A 61 -6.29 21.45 -0.53
C ASN A 61 -7.37 20.43 -0.88
N MET A 62 -7.42 19.29 -0.21
CA MET A 62 -8.48 18.28 -0.41
C MET A 62 -9.79 18.71 0.25
N SER A 63 -10.90 18.57 -0.48
CA SER A 63 -12.24 18.62 0.10
C SER A 63 -12.45 17.48 1.09
N ARG A 64 -13.56 17.50 1.82
CA ARG A 64 -13.93 16.40 2.70
C ARG A 64 -14.17 15.12 1.89
N GLU A 65 -14.83 15.25 0.77
CA GLU A 65 -15.14 14.16 -0.18
C GLU A 65 -13.85 13.54 -0.74
N ASP A 66 -12.87 14.39 -1.12
CA ASP A 66 -11.56 13.93 -1.58
C ASP A 66 -10.85 13.12 -0.51
N LYS A 67 -10.84 13.61 0.74
CA LYS A 67 -10.23 12.91 1.88
C LYS A 67 -10.88 11.55 2.12
N ILE A 68 -12.21 11.46 2.02
CA ILE A 68 -12.95 10.19 2.16
C ILE A 68 -12.58 9.25 1.00
N GLY A 69 -12.55 9.75 -0.24
CA GLY A 69 -12.16 8.95 -1.40
C GLY A 69 -10.75 8.39 -1.27
N GLN A 70 -9.80 9.17 -0.76
CA GLN A 70 -8.41 8.73 -0.54
C GLN A 70 -8.28 7.59 0.50
N LEU A 71 -9.27 7.35 1.33
CA LEU A 71 -9.31 6.22 2.27
C LEU A 71 -9.78 4.91 1.63
N ILE A 72 -10.22 4.94 0.36
CA ILE A 72 -10.83 3.78 -0.31
C ILE A 72 -9.81 3.14 -1.25
N LEU A 73 -9.56 1.84 -1.05
CA LEU A 73 -8.92 0.93 -1.99
C LEU A 73 -10.02 0.04 -2.57
N MET A 74 -10.28 0.14 -3.88
CA MET A 74 -11.39 -0.56 -4.53
C MET A 74 -10.93 -1.54 -5.59
N GLY A 75 -11.68 -2.62 -5.82
CA GLY A 75 -11.50 -3.52 -6.95
C GLY A 75 -12.09 -2.94 -8.25
N LEU A 76 -11.62 -3.44 -9.38
CA LEU A 76 -12.21 -3.21 -10.69
C LEU A 76 -12.52 -4.55 -11.37
N ASP A 77 -13.55 -4.57 -12.18
CA ASP A 77 -13.89 -5.72 -13.01
C ASP A 77 -13.24 -5.61 -14.40
N GLY A 78 -12.95 -6.77 -15.01
CA GLY A 78 -12.45 -6.86 -16.39
C GLY A 78 -10.96 -6.52 -16.54
N THR A 79 -10.51 -6.49 -17.78
CA THR A 79 -9.09 -6.35 -18.17
C THR A 79 -8.76 -5.03 -18.84
N THR A 80 -9.76 -4.16 -19.00
CA THR A 80 -9.65 -2.81 -19.57
C THR A 80 -10.45 -1.84 -18.71
N LEU A 81 -10.00 -0.58 -18.67
CA LEU A 81 -10.70 0.47 -17.93
C LEU A 81 -11.81 1.07 -18.81
N ASP A 82 -13.06 0.76 -18.50
CA ASP A 82 -14.22 1.29 -19.20
C ASP A 82 -14.62 2.73 -18.74
N GLU A 83 -15.54 3.38 -19.43
CA GLU A 83 -15.95 4.75 -19.07
C GLU A 83 -16.70 4.84 -17.75
N PRO A 84 -17.63 3.92 -17.37
CA PRO A 84 -18.23 3.92 -16.05
C PRO A 84 -17.20 3.83 -14.90
N GLN A 85 -16.20 2.96 -15.04
CA GLN A 85 -15.11 2.84 -14.06
C GLN A 85 -14.26 4.10 -13.97
N LYS A 86 -13.92 4.72 -15.13
CA LYS A 86 -13.20 6.00 -15.18
C LYS A 86 -13.99 7.12 -14.51
N GLU A 87 -15.30 7.21 -14.77
CA GLU A 87 -16.16 8.19 -14.13
C GLU A 87 -16.25 7.99 -12.62
N MET A 88 -16.40 6.74 -12.17
CA MET A 88 -16.43 6.39 -10.75
C MET A 88 -15.12 6.79 -10.06
N MET A 89 -13.97 6.46 -10.64
CA MET A 89 -12.67 6.87 -10.10
C MET A 89 -12.53 8.39 -10.01
N ARG A 90 -12.98 9.12 -11.03
CA ARG A 90 -12.94 10.59 -11.06
C ARG A 90 -13.89 11.21 -10.04
N LYS A 91 -15.10 10.65 -9.92
CA LYS A 91 -16.13 11.15 -8.99
C LYS A 91 -15.73 10.97 -7.54
N TYR A 92 -15.24 9.78 -7.19
CA TYR A 92 -14.93 9.44 -5.80
C TYR A 92 -13.47 9.66 -5.42
N ARG A 93 -12.58 9.90 -6.40
CA ARG A 93 -11.15 10.18 -6.19
C ARG A 93 -10.48 9.18 -5.27
N VAL A 94 -10.72 7.89 -5.53
CA VAL A 94 -10.27 6.78 -4.69
C VAL A 94 -8.74 6.78 -4.51
N GLY A 95 -8.29 6.40 -3.32
CA GLY A 95 -6.87 6.36 -2.96
C GLY A 95 -6.09 5.23 -3.64
N GLY A 96 -6.79 4.20 -4.13
CA GLY A 96 -6.14 3.13 -4.87
C GLY A 96 -7.09 2.12 -5.49
N ILE A 97 -6.49 1.26 -6.30
CA ILE A 97 -7.15 0.16 -7.02
C ILE A 97 -6.46 -1.15 -6.65
N LEU A 98 -7.26 -2.14 -6.30
CA LEU A 98 -6.81 -3.52 -6.12
C LEU A 98 -7.14 -4.32 -7.38
N LEU A 99 -6.13 -4.94 -7.97
CA LEU A 99 -6.28 -5.84 -9.10
C LEU A 99 -6.05 -7.29 -8.67
N ASP A 100 -6.78 -8.19 -9.31
CA ASP A 100 -6.68 -9.63 -9.10
C ASP A 100 -6.49 -10.39 -10.42
N ASN A 101 -6.58 -11.71 -10.37
CA ASN A 101 -6.41 -12.56 -11.55
C ASN A 101 -7.40 -12.28 -12.69
N ASN A 102 -8.60 -11.78 -12.37
CA ASN A 102 -9.63 -11.50 -13.37
C ASN A 102 -9.27 -10.26 -14.22
N ASN A 103 -8.31 -9.48 -13.75
CA ASN A 103 -7.81 -8.29 -14.43
C ASN A 103 -6.60 -8.57 -15.35
N MET A 104 -6.18 -9.83 -15.53
CA MET A 104 -4.90 -10.17 -16.14
C MET A 104 -5.05 -11.14 -17.31
N GLU A 105 -4.62 -10.74 -18.50
CA GLU A 105 -4.55 -11.56 -19.71
C GLU A 105 -3.11 -11.71 -20.22
N SER A 106 -2.38 -10.60 -20.30
CA SER A 106 -0.97 -10.56 -20.72
C SER A 106 -0.21 -9.44 -20.00
N LYS A 107 1.12 -9.44 -20.09
CA LYS A 107 1.95 -8.35 -19.56
C LYS A 107 1.65 -7.02 -20.23
N GLU A 108 1.47 -7.04 -21.53
CA GLU A 108 1.15 -5.87 -22.35
C GLU A 108 -0.19 -5.27 -21.97
N GLN A 109 -1.23 -6.10 -21.87
CA GLN A 109 -2.56 -5.70 -21.43
C GLN A 109 -2.49 -5.11 -20.01
N LEU A 110 -1.81 -5.77 -19.08
CA LEU A 110 -1.73 -5.32 -17.69
C LEU A 110 -0.99 -3.98 -17.55
N ARG A 111 0.11 -3.77 -18.29
CA ARG A 111 0.79 -2.46 -18.36
C ARG A 111 -0.13 -1.36 -18.90
N ALA A 112 -0.88 -1.66 -19.94
CA ALA A 112 -1.86 -0.71 -20.51
C ALA A 112 -2.95 -0.38 -19.49
N PHE A 113 -3.47 -1.39 -18.79
CA PHE A 113 -4.52 -1.23 -17.80
C PHE A 113 -4.04 -0.38 -16.60
N THR A 114 -2.91 -0.73 -15.99
CA THR A 114 -2.34 0.03 -14.86
C THR A 114 -1.94 1.46 -15.26
N LYS A 115 -1.47 1.65 -16.51
CA LYS A 115 -1.22 2.98 -17.05
C LYS A 115 -2.52 3.77 -17.16
N GLY A 116 -3.58 3.18 -17.71
CA GLY A 116 -4.91 3.79 -17.82
C GLY A 116 -5.48 4.23 -16.48
N ILE A 117 -5.32 3.39 -15.43
CA ILE A 117 -5.70 3.70 -14.05
C ILE A 117 -4.96 4.94 -13.54
N ARG A 118 -3.63 5.00 -13.70
CA ARG A 118 -2.82 6.14 -13.26
C ARG A 118 -3.19 7.42 -14.02
N ASP A 119 -3.32 7.33 -15.32
CA ASP A 119 -3.65 8.49 -16.16
C ASP A 119 -5.03 9.06 -15.79
N ASN A 120 -6.03 8.19 -15.60
CA ASN A 120 -7.37 8.61 -15.20
C ASN A 120 -7.40 9.21 -13.79
N ALA A 121 -6.68 8.61 -12.83
CA ALA A 121 -6.61 9.11 -11.46
C ALA A 121 -5.88 10.44 -11.36
N ASN A 122 -4.81 10.65 -12.15
CA ASN A 122 -4.07 11.92 -12.21
C ASN A 122 -4.91 13.11 -12.65
N ILE A 123 -5.99 12.89 -13.41
CA ILE A 123 -6.93 13.94 -13.83
C ILE A 123 -7.81 14.37 -12.65
N ALA A 124 -8.14 13.46 -11.76
CA ALA A 124 -9.17 13.62 -10.74
C ALA A 124 -8.65 13.75 -9.31
N SER A 125 -7.40 13.36 -9.06
CA SER A 125 -6.86 13.25 -7.70
C SER A 125 -5.65 14.15 -7.49
N LEU A 126 -5.47 14.61 -6.25
CA LEU A 126 -4.26 15.32 -5.81
C LEU A 126 -3.10 14.38 -5.47
N ALA A 127 -3.36 13.10 -5.29
CA ALA A 127 -2.35 12.09 -4.96
C ALA A 127 -2.31 10.97 -5.99
N PRO A 128 -1.13 10.40 -6.28
CA PRO A 128 -1.02 9.20 -7.10
C PRO A 128 -1.72 8.03 -6.42
N PRO A 129 -2.54 7.24 -7.15
CA PRO A 129 -3.24 6.11 -6.56
C PRO A 129 -2.28 4.96 -6.22
N PHE A 130 -2.61 4.22 -5.19
CA PHE A 130 -2.06 2.88 -5.03
C PHE A 130 -2.66 1.95 -6.10
N ILE A 131 -1.81 1.16 -6.76
CA ILE A 131 -2.22 0.05 -7.61
C ILE A 131 -1.70 -1.21 -6.95
N ALA A 132 -2.61 -1.92 -6.30
CA ALA A 132 -2.33 -2.98 -5.36
C ALA A 132 -2.60 -4.37 -5.95
N ILE A 133 -1.93 -5.36 -5.39
CA ILE A 133 -2.12 -6.79 -5.69
C ILE A 133 -1.80 -7.61 -4.44
N HIS A 134 -2.50 -8.73 -4.27
CA HIS A 134 -2.15 -9.79 -3.30
C HIS A 134 -1.19 -10.79 -3.93
N ARG A 135 0.11 -10.47 -3.97
CA ARG A 135 1.06 -11.29 -4.74
C ARG A 135 1.23 -12.71 -4.20
N GLU A 136 1.24 -12.89 -2.89
CA GLU A 136 1.42 -14.19 -2.23
C GLU A 136 0.16 -15.07 -2.25
N ARG A 137 -0.99 -14.51 -2.57
CA ARG A 137 -2.29 -15.21 -2.59
C ARG A 137 -2.84 -15.42 -3.99
N MET A 138 -2.11 -14.98 -5.01
CA MET A 138 -2.58 -15.13 -6.38
C MET A 138 -2.31 -16.53 -6.91
N PRO A 139 -3.33 -17.21 -7.46
CA PRO A 139 -3.10 -18.42 -8.20
C PRO A 139 -2.22 -18.17 -9.42
N TYR A 140 -1.56 -19.21 -9.84
CA TYR A 140 -0.64 -19.19 -10.96
C TYR A 140 -1.29 -18.69 -12.26
N ARG A 141 -0.74 -17.61 -12.82
CA ARG A 141 -1.03 -17.12 -14.17
C ARG A 141 0.27 -17.22 -14.98
N PRO A 142 0.52 -18.39 -15.62
CA PRO A 142 1.68 -18.53 -16.48
C PRO A 142 1.67 -17.45 -17.58
N ASN A 143 2.82 -16.93 -17.90
CA ASN A 143 3.05 -15.90 -18.92
C ASN A 143 2.66 -14.45 -18.56
N VAL A 144 1.98 -14.20 -17.44
CA VAL A 144 1.67 -12.83 -17.00
C VAL A 144 2.60 -12.36 -15.91
N MET A 145 2.84 -13.18 -14.89
CA MET A 145 3.74 -12.84 -13.79
C MET A 145 4.68 -14.02 -13.46
N ILE A 146 5.78 -13.73 -12.79
CA ILE A 146 6.67 -14.77 -12.23
C ILE A 146 5.84 -15.79 -11.47
N PRO A 147 6.05 -17.12 -11.70
CA PRO A 147 5.30 -18.15 -11.00
C PRO A 147 5.33 -17.93 -9.48
N TRP A 148 4.17 -18.05 -8.88
CA TRP A 148 4.06 -18.05 -7.43
C TRP A 148 4.77 -19.29 -6.85
N VAL A 149 5.52 -19.07 -5.78
CA VAL A 149 6.13 -20.13 -5.00
C VAL A 149 5.53 -20.10 -3.62
N GLU A 150 5.06 -21.22 -3.13
CA GLU A 150 4.50 -21.31 -1.77
C GLU A 150 5.48 -20.75 -0.75
N PRO A 151 5.02 -19.83 0.15
CA PRO A 151 5.89 -19.16 1.11
C PRO A 151 6.71 -20.10 1.97
N ASN A 152 6.10 -21.18 2.46
CA ASN A 152 6.78 -22.21 3.25
C ASN A 152 7.86 -23.00 2.47
N ILE A 153 7.67 -23.18 1.16
CA ILE A 153 8.64 -23.87 0.29
C ILE A 153 9.85 -22.98 0.05
N ILE A 154 9.65 -21.71 -0.29
CA ILE A 154 10.76 -20.78 -0.53
C ILE A 154 11.52 -20.46 0.76
N SER A 155 10.83 -20.37 1.88
CA SER A 155 11.44 -20.13 3.20
C SER A 155 12.40 -21.25 3.60
N LYS A 156 12.05 -22.50 3.34
CA LYS A 156 12.92 -23.68 3.59
C LYS A 156 14.22 -23.67 2.77
N LYS A 157 14.25 -22.94 1.64
CA LYS A 157 15.47 -22.76 0.84
C LYS A 157 16.42 -21.69 1.38
N GLY A 158 16.04 -20.99 2.45
CA GLY A 158 16.86 -19.98 3.13
C GLY A 158 16.52 -18.54 2.74
N LEU A 159 17.08 -17.59 3.52
CA LEU A 159 16.81 -16.14 3.33
C LEU A 159 17.29 -15.63 1.97
N ASP A 160 18.40 -16.14 1.43
CA ASP A 160 18.90 -15.72 0.12
C ASP A 160 17.90 -16.06 -1.00
N ALA A 161 17.26 -17.22 -0.90
CA ALA A 161 16.21 -17.62 -1.85
C ALA A 161 14.98 -16.73 -1.74
N VAL A 162 14.54 -16.42 -0.52
CA VAL A 162 13.44 -15.47 -0.27
C VAL A 162 13.79 -14.08 -0.80
N GLY A 163 14.98 -13.56 -0.49
CA GLY A 163 15.43 -12.25 -0.94
C GLY A 163 15.56 -12.14 -2.46
N SER A 164 16.05 -13.20 -3.12
CA SER A 164 16.15 -13.27 -4.57
C SER A 164 14.77 -13.27 -5.23
N LEU A 165 13.83 -14.04 -4.69
CA LEU A 165 12.44 -14.05 -5.19
C LEU A 165 11.77 -12.70 -4.98
N ALA A 166 11.90 -12.10 -3.79
CA ALA A 166 11.34 -10.79 -3.48
C ALA A 166 11.88 -9.69 -4.41
N THR A 167 13.19 -9.70 -4.71
CA THR A 167 13.79 -8.75 -5.64
C THR A 167 13.20 -8.90 -7.05
N ARG A 168 13.15 -10.11 -7.59
CA ARG A 168 12.60 -10.34 -8.95
C ARG A 168 11.12 -9.98 -9.03
N THR A 169 10.35 -10.35 -8.01
CA THR A 169 8.91 -10.07 -7.97
C THR A 169 8.63 -8.57 -7.87
N SER A 170 9.38 -7.84 -7.05
CA SER A 170 9.19 -6.38 -6.91
C SER A 170 9.59 -5.61 -8.17
N ILE A 171 10.63 -6.06 -8.90
CA ILE A 171 10.99 -5.51 -10.21
C ILE A 171 9.85 -5.72 -11.20
N GLU A 172 9.32 -6.95 -11.28
CA GLU A 172 8.20 -7.27 -12.18
C GLU A 172 6.94 -6.46 -11.83
N MET A 173 6.60 -6.37 -10.56
CA MET A 173 5.46 -5.56 -10.10
C MET A 173 5.60 -4.10 -10.53
N ARG A 174 6.79 -3.53 -10.34
CA ARG A 174 7.07 -2.16 -10.77
C ARG A 174 6.93 -1.99 -12.28
N ASP A 175 7.46 -2.91 -13.07
CA ASP A 175 7.39 -2.92 -14.54
C ASP A 175 5.93 -3.03 -15.02
N LEU A 176 5.10 -3.81 -14.36
CA LEU A 176 3.67 -3.95 -14.62
C LEU A 176 2.83 -2.79 -14.07
N GLY A 177 3.44 -1.86 -13.34
CA GLY A 177 2.80 -0.66 -12.84
C GLY A 177 2.17 -0.77 -11.47
N PHE A 178 2.37 -1.86 -10.74
CA PHE A 178 1.99 -1.97 -9.34
C PHE A 178 2.96 -1.19 -8.45
N ASN A 179 2.43 -0.60 -7.37
CA ASN A 179 3.21 0.10 -6.36
C ASN A 179 2.87 -0.33 -4.92
N LEU A 180 1.97 -1.31 -4.75
CA LEU A 180 1.59 -1.85 -3.45
C LEU A 180 1.40 -3.36 -3.53
N ASN A 181 2.11 -4.10 -2.69
CA ASN A 181 1.83 -5.51 -2.40
C ASN A 181 1.04 -5.62 -1.11
N LEU A 182 -0.14 -6.24 -1.16
CA LEU A 182 -0.88 -6.63 0.04
C LEU A 182 -0.27 -7.93 0.58
N GLY A 183 0.83 -7.79 1.26
CA GLY A 183 1.73 -8.81 1.82
C GLY A 183 3.05 -8.16 2.25
N PRO A 184 3.98 -8.93 2.83
CA PRO A 184 3.93 -10.38 3.05
C PRO A 184 2.98 -10.81 4.16
N MET A 185 2.57 -12.09 4.11
CA MET A 185 1.92 -12.77 5.22
C MET A 185 2.97 -13.04 6.31
N VAL A 186 2.88 -12.33 7.40
CA VAL A 186 3.84 -12.44 8.51
C VAL A 186 3.30 -13.26 9.70
N ASN A 187 2.02 -13.63 9.66
CA ASN A 187 1.45 -14.55 10.62
C ASN A 187 2.05 -15.94 10.46
N THR A 188 2.17 -16.66 11.58
CA THR A 188 2.85 -17.97 11.63
C THR A 188 1.88 -19.15 11.51
N HIS A 189 0.59 -18.93 11.71
CA HIS A 189 -0.46 -19.95 11.71
C HIS A 189 -1.41 -19.87 10.51
N SER A 190 -0.96 -19.35 9.38
CA SER A 190 -1.73 -19.28 8.14
C SER A 190 -1.21 -20.30 7.12
N PHE A 191 -2.08 -20.76 6.22
CA PHE A 191 -1.67 -21.57 5.05
C PHE A 191 -0.61 -20.84 4.20
N TYR A 192 -0.66 -19.52 4.13
CA TYR A 192 0.28 -18.68 3.40
C TYR A 192 1.49 -18.22 4.24
N SER A 193 1.71 -18.80 5.41
CA SER A 193 2.85 -18.47 6.27
C SER A 193 4.17 -18.92 5.67
N TYR A 194 5.18 -18.10 5.80
CA TYR A 194 6.55 -18.46 5.44
C TYR A 194 7.16 -19.48 6.41
N THR A 195 6.77 -19.40 7.67
CA THR A 195 7.31 -20.23 8.75
C THR A 195 6.38 -20.18 9.98
N GLN A 196 6.54 -21.13 10.89
CA GLN A 196 5.90 -21.11 12.21
C GLN A 196 6.80 -20.51 13.30
N ASP A 197 8.04 -20.18 12.97
CA ASP A 197 8.99 -19.53 13.88
C ASP A 197 8.80 -18.01 13.80
N LEU A 198 8.49 -17.37 14.93
CA LEU A 198 8.17 -15.95 15.03
C LEU A 198 9.35 -15.05 14.64
N ASP A 199 10.56 -15.37 15.11
CA ASP A 199 11.74 -14.57 14.80
C ASP A 199 12.13 -14.70 13.33
N ARG A 200 11.95 -15.88 12.76
CA ARG A 200 12.14 -16.13 11.34
C ARG A 200 11.09 -15.43 10.48
N ALA A 201 9.84 -15.37 10.92
CA ALA A 201 8.77 -14.64 10.25
C ALA A 201 9.10 -13.13 10.19
N ALA A 202 9.58 -12.55 11.28
CA ALA A 202 10.03 -11.16 11.32
C ALA A 202 11.21 -10.91 10.38
N GLN A 203 12.24 -11.76 10.39
CA GLN A 203 13.39 -11.65 9.47
C GLN A 203 12.95 -11.70 7.99
N ILE A 204 12.03 -12.59 7.64
CA ILE A 204 11.50 -12.72 6.28
C ILE A 204 10.67 -11.48 5.91
N GLY A 205 9.78 -11.02 6.80
CA GLY A 205 8.97 -9.82 6.59
C GLY A 205 9.84 -8.59 6.35
N GLU A 206 10.87 -8.39 7.18
CA GLU A 206 11.85 -7.32 7.03
C GLU A 206 12.61 -7.40 5.70
N LEU A 207 13.13 -8.59 5.36
CA LEU A 207 13.87 -8.80 4.12
C LEU A 207 13.02 -8.48 2.89
N ILE A 208 11.78 -9.01 2.83
CA ILE A 208 10.87 -8.76 1.71
C ILE A 208 10.58 -7.26 1.60
N THR A 209 10.21 -6.60 2.71
CA THR A 209 9.89 -5.18 2.73
C THR A 209 11.03 -4.31 2.22
N LYS A 210 12.27 -4.58 2.67
CA LYS A 210 13.44 -3.86 2.19
C LYS A 210 13.71 -4.09 0.70
N ARG A 211 13.52 -5.30 0.18
CA ARG A 211 13.68 -5.60 -1.26
C ARG A 211 12.61 -4.91 -2.12
N TYR A 212 11.38 -4.88 -1.65
CA TYR A 212 10.28 -4.20 -2.34
C TYR A 212 10.46 -2.68 -2.32
N ALA A 213 10.88 -2.10 -1.21
CA ALA A 213 11.12 -0.67 -1.08
C ALA A 213 12.19 -0.14 -2.04
N VAL A 214 13.27 -0.90 -2.29
CA VAL A 214 14.29 -0.56 -3.30
C VAL A 214 13.67 -0.36 -4.68
N ASN A 215 12.65 -1.14 -5.02
CA ASN A 215 11.94 -1.06 -6.29
C ASN A 215 10.68 -0.18 -6.22
N GLN A 216 10.54 0.63 -5.16
CA GLN A 216 9.40 1.56 -4.97
C GLN A 216 8.03 0.87 -4.94
N VAL A 217 7.97 -0.33 -4.40
CA VAL A 217 6.74 -1.06 -4.10
C VAL A 217 6.55 -1.08 -2.60
N PHE A 218 5.43 -0.56 -2.13
CA PHE A 218 5.04 -0.64 -0.73
C PHE A 218 4.59 -2.05 -0.38
N THR A 219 4.69 -2.40 0.90
CA THR A 219 4.19 -3.67 1.47
C THR A 219 3.14 -3.40 2.53
N ALA A 220 2.22 -4.35 2.71
CA ALA A 220 1.22 -4.31 3.76
C ALA A 220 1.20 -5.65 4.49
N TYR A 221 1.76 -5.70 5.70
CA TYR A 221 1.84 -6.92 6.52
C TYR A 221 0.44 -7.46 6.84
N GLN A 222 0.25 -8.76 6.69
CA GLN A 222 -1.00 -9.46 6.95
C GLN A 222 -0.84 -10.43 8.13
N PHE A 223 -1.82 -10.52 9.02
CA PHE A 223 -2.91 -9.65 9.41
C PHE A 223 -2.79 -9.36 10.90
N PHE A 224 -2.89 -8.10 11.30
CA PHE A 224 -2.86 -7.72 12.71
C PHE A 224 -4.24 -7.95 13.35
N PRO A 225 -4.32 -8.41 14.61
CA PRO A 225 -3.22 -8.77 15.51
C PRO A 225 -2.74 -10.23 15.37
N CYS A 226 -3.47 -11.08 14.62
CA CYS A 226 -3.17 -12.51 14.47
C CYS A 226 -3.66 -13.06 13.15
N GLY A 227 -3.06 -14.17 12.71
CA GLY A 227 -3.54 -14.97 11.59
C GLY A 227 -4.81 -15.72 11.98
N ALA A 228 -5.94 -15.33 11.39
CA ALA A 228 -7.22 -16.02 11.54
C ALA A 228 -7.90 -16.10 10.18
N ASP A 229 -8.76 -17.08 9.99
CA ASP A 229 -9.51 -17.22 8.75
C ASP A 229 -10.62 -16.16 8.68
N PHE A 230 -10.29 -15.01 8.09
CA PHE A 230 -11.21 -13.89 7.92
C PHE A 230 -12.29 -14.14 6.87
N THR A 231 -12.24 -15.27 6.14
CA THR A 231 -13.30 -15.65 5.20
C THR A 231 -14.51 -16.23 5.92
N VAL A 232 -14.37 -16.60 7.20
CA VAL A 232 -15.47 -17.08 8.03
C VAL A 232 -16.24 -15.91 8.63
N PRO A 233 -17.48 -15.65 8.21
CA PRO A 233 -18.29 -14.56 8.74
C PRO A 233 -18.46 -14.67 10.25
N GLY A 234 -18.31 -13.54 10.96
CA GLY A 234 -18.49 -13.49 12.41
C GLY A 234 -17.44 -14.24 13.24
N MET A 235 -16.31 -14.63 12.64
CA MET A 235 -15.23 -15.33 13.33
C MET A 235 -14.79 -14.58 14.58
N ARG A 236 -14.64 -15.32 15.67
CA ARG A 236 -14.19 -14.82 16.97
C ARG A 236 -12.88 -15.49 17.36
N VAL A 237 -12.03 -14.69 17.96
CA VAL A 237 -10.77 -15.16 18.55
C VAL A 237 -10.86 -14.86 20.06
N ASP A 238 -10.89 -15.92 20.85
CA ASP A 238 -11.03 -15.81 22.31
C ASP A 238 -9.68 -16.12 22.98
N VAL A 239 -8.74 -15.19 22.80
CA VAL A 239 -7.41 -15.22 23.41
C VAL A 239 -7.12 -13.90 24.08
N SER A 240 -6.33 -13.93 25.15
CA SER A 240 -5.92 -12.72 25.86
C SER A 240 -4.98 -11.85 25.01
N LYS A 241 -4.90 -10.57 25.35
CA LYS A 241 -3.93 -9.65 24.74
C LYS A 241 -2.49 -10.15 24.93
N ASP A 242 -2.17 -10.65 26.11
CA ASP A 242 -0.82 -11.16 26.43
C ASP A 242 -0.48 -12.38 25.56
N ALA A 243 -1.43 -13.31 25.37
CA ALA A 243 -1.22 -14.46 24.49
C ALA A 243 -1.01 -14.02 23.01
N LEU A 244 -1.70 -12.98 22.55
CA LEU A 244 -1.45 -12.40 21.23
C LEU A 244 -0.06 -11.74 21.14
N MET A 245 0.41 -11.10 22.22
CA MET A 245 1.74 -10.48 22.28
C MET A 245 2.87 -11.53 22.27
N ASP A 246 2.62 -12.71 22.83
CA ASP A 246 3.57 -13.83 22.83
C ASP A 246 3.56 -14.63 21.51
N ASP A 247 2.65 -14.34 20.60
CA ASP A 247 2.47 -15.00 19.31
C ASP A 247 2.60 -14.01 18.13
N ASP A 248 1.74 -14.07 17.14
CA ASP A 248 1.81 -13.31 15.89
C ASP A 248 2.03 -11.79 16.10
N THR A 249 1.44 -11.18 17.15
CA THR A 249 1.65 -9.75 17.41
C THR A 249 3.11 -9.38 17.66
N ARG A 250 3.90 -10.27 18.25
CA ARG A 250 5.34 -10.08 18.45
C ARG A 250 6.07 -9.82 17.13
N VAL A 251 5.67 -10.50 16.07
CA VAL A 251 6.23 -10.29 14.72
C VAL A 251 5.96 -8.87 14.24
N PHE A 252 4.73 -8.37 14.43
CA PHE A 252 4.40 -6.98 14.05
C PHE A 252 5.20 -5.96 14.86
N VAL A 253 5.41 -6.18 16.17
CA VAL A 253 6.23 -5.30 17.01
C VAL A 253 7.66 -5.19 16.46
N GLN A 254 8.28 -6.31 16.13
CA GLN A 254 9.63 -6.33 15.56
C GLN A 254 9.66 -5.58 14.21
N LEU A 255 8.68 -5.81 13.35
CA LEU A 255 8.61 -5.20 12.03
C LEU A 255 8.32 -3.69 12.07
N ILE A 256 7.46 -3.22 12.99
CA ILE A 256 7.21 -1.79 13.20
C ILE A 256 8.52 -1.06 13.49
N GLN A 257 9.41 -1.67 14.27
CA GLN A 257 10.70 -1.10 14.63
C GLN A 257 11.74 -1.20 13.51
N SER A 258 11.89 -2.40 12.93
CA SER A 258 12.99 -2.70 11.99
C SER A 258 12.77 -2.15 10.57
N THR A 259 11.51 -1.84 10.19
CA THR A 259 11.13 -1.37 8.85
C THR A 259 10.49 0.02 8.84
N ALA A 260 10.66 0.79 9.90
CA ALA A 260 10.08 2.14 10.00
C ALA A 260 10.47 3.08 8.85
N GLN A 261 11.67 2.91 8.28
CA GLN A 261 12.15 3.72 7.16
C GLN A 261 11.49 3.38 5.83
N GLU A 262 11.11 2.13 5.63
CA GLU A 262 10.42 1.63 4.44
C GLU A 262 8.92 2.00 4.47
N ARG A 263 8.40 2.40 5.63
CA ARG A 263 7.01 2.81 5.86
C ARG A 263 6.00 1.76 5.37
N PRO A 264 6.10 0.50 5.80
CA PRO A 264 5.12 -0.52 5.43
C PRO A 264 3.74 -0.16 5.99
N MET A 265 2.72 -0.68 5.35
CA MET A 265 1.36 -0.66 5.86
C MET A 265 1.10 -1.89 6.73
N ILE A 266 0.06 -1.85 7.54
CA ILE A 266 -0.43 -3.03 8.28
C ILE A 266 -1.88 -3.27 7.90
N MET A 267 -2.17 -4.47 7.42
CA MET A 267 -3.55 -4.93 7.22
C MET A 267 -4.07 -5.50 8.53
N VAL A 268 -5.25 -5.01 8.91
CA VAL A 268 -5.97 -5.51 10.09
C VAL A 268 -7.06 -6.48 9.64
N ASN A 269 -7.24 -7.57 10.35
CA ASN A 269 -8.26 -8.54 9.99
C ASN A 269 -9.67 -8.09 10.44
N SER A 270 -10.70 -8.86 10.03
CA SER A 270 -12.11 -8.57 10.32
C SER A 270 -12.71 -9.50 11.36
N VAL A 271 -11.87 -10.21 12.13
CA VAL A 271 -12.34 -11.05 13.24
C VAL A 271 -12.64 -10.22 14.48
N LYS A 272 -13.39 -10.79 15.43
CA LYS A 272 -13.61 -10.19 16.76
C LYS A 272 -12.64 -10.82 17.76
N VAL A 273 -11.79 -10.00 18.37
CA VAL A 273 -10.95 -10.42 19.51
C VAL A 273 -11.73 -10.11 20.78
N THR A 274 -12.45 -11.11 21.28
CA THR A 274 -13.51 -10.93 22.31
C THR A 274 -12.98 -10.45 23.65
N SER A 275 -11.73 -10.76 23.97
CA SER A 275 -11.04 -10.31 25.18
C SER A 275 -10.74 -8.80 25.18
N MET A 276 -10.67 -8.16 24.02
CA MET A 276 -10.34 -6.75 23.87
C MET A 276 -11.54 -5.90 23.38
N ASP A 277 -12.34 -6.44 22.46
CA ASP A 277 -13.56 -5.81 21.96
C ASP A 277 -14.58 -6.88 21.53
N ALA A 278 -15.52 -7.19 22.40
CA ALA A 278 -16.55 -8.18 22.14
C ALA A 278 -17.62 -7.72 21.13
N LYS A 279 -17.69 -6.40 20.86
CA LYS A 279 -18.74 -5.82 20.00
C LYS A 279 -18.28 -5.66 18.57
N ASN A 280 -17.08 -5.11 18.37
CA ASN A 280 -16.60 -4.71 17.06
C ASN A 280 -15.53 -5.68 16.53
N PRO A 281 -15.50 -5.92 15.21
CA PRO A 281 -14.33 -6.57 14.60
C PRO A 281 -13.10 -5.68 14.73
N VAL A 282 -11.91 -6.27 14.61
CA VAL A 282 -10.62 -5.54 14.72
C VAL A 282 -10.62 -4.29 13.84
N SER A 283 -11.10 -4.38 12.61
CA SER A 283 -11.12 -3.26 11.64
C SER A 283 -11.96 -2.05 12.09
N LEU A 284 -12.89 -2.21 13.05
CA LEU A 284 -13.72 -1.16 13.61
C LEU A 284 -13.47 -0.92 15.10
N SER A 285 -12.49 -1.58 15.68
CA SER A 285 -12.22 -1.54 17.13
C SER A 285 -11.25 -0.43 17.49
N LYS A 286 -11.75 0.61 18.19
CA LYS A 286 -10.88 1.64 18.76
C LYS A 286 -9.86 1.06 19.77
N PRO A 287 -10.25 0.19 20.74
CA PRO A 287 -9.28 -0.42 21.63
C PRO A 287 -8.10 -1.11 20.93
N ILE A 288 -8.36 -1.80 19.79
CA ILE A 288 -7.32 -2.54 19.08
C ILE A 288 -6.54 -1.62 18.13
N ILE A 289 -7.21 -0.81 17.31
CA ILE A 289 -6.51 0.00 16.30
C ILE A 289 -5.89 1.25 16.92
N THR A 290 -6.66 2.01 17.71
CA THR A 290 -6.20 3.30 18.21
C THR A 290 -5.35 3.14 19.45
N ASP A 291 -5.88 2.41 20.44
CA ASP A 291 -5.25 2.39 21.75
C ASP A 291 -4.06 1.41 21.76
N TRP A 292 -4.19 0.22 21.17
CA TRP A 292 -3.13 -0.77 21.14
C TRP A 292 -2.16 -0.58 19.97
N LEU A 293 -2.59 -0.76 18.70
CA LEU A 293 -1.67 -0.72 17.54
C LEU A 293 -0.97 0.64 17.42
N ARG A 294 -1.71 1.74 17.53
CA ARG A 294 -1.13 3.08 17.39
C ARG A 294 -0.55 3.61 18.69
N GLY A 295 -1.26 3.46 19.81
CA GLY A 295 -0.86 4.03 21.10
C GLY A 295 0.26 3.24 21.76
N GLU A 296 0.06 1.96 22.02
CA GLU A 296 1.03 1.15 22.78
C GLU A 296 2.17 0.61 21.90
N LEU A 297 1.84 0.08 20.70
CA LEU A 297 2.85 -0.48 19.79
C LEU A 297 3.53 0.58 18.91
N GLY A 298 3.05 1.82 18.91
CA GLY A 298 3.68 2.96 18.26
C GLY A 298 3.60 2.96 16.73
N PHE A 299 2.66 2.25 16.13
CA PHE A 299 2.51 2.23 14.68
C PHE A 299 1.93 3.56 14.15
N THR A 300 2.72 4.29 13.39
CA THR A 300 2.34 5.59 12.79
C THR A 300 2.01 5.50 11.29
N GLY A 301 2.13 4.31 10.69
CA GLY A 301 1.90 4.08 9.27
C GLY A 301 0.42 3.97 8.89
N VAL A 302 0.18 3.56 7.64
CA VAL A 302 -1.18 3.37 7.10
C VAL A 302 -1.71 2.00 7.55
N GLY A 303 -2.89 2.00 8.21
CA GLY A 303 -3.67 0.81 8.47
C GLY A 303 -4.64 0.55 7.32
N LEU A 304 -4.67 -0.69 6.82
CA LEU A 304 -5.62 -1.15 5.83
C LEU A 304 -6.59 -2.14 6.48
N SER A 305 -7.90 -2.00 6.27
CA SER A 305 -8.82 -3.07 6.62
C SER A 305 -8.63 -4.27 5.68
N ALA A 306 -8.93 -5.47 6.15
CA ALA A 306 -9.29 -6.56 5.24
C ALA A 306 -10.51 -6.13 4.42
N ASP A 307 -10.85 -6.91 3.37
CA ASP A 307 -12.01 -6.63 2.55
C ASP A 307 -13.26 -6.46 3.43
N ILE A 308 -13.88 -5.28 3.35
CA ILE A 308 -15.07 -4.96 4.14
C ILE A 308 -16.32 -5.74 3.71
N GLY A 309 -16.28 -6.37 2.54
CA GLY A 309 -17.32 -7.28 2.03
C GLY A 309 -17.31 -8.66 2.66
N TYR A 310 -16.29 -8.99 3.48
CA TYR A 310 -16.15 -10.29 4.11
C TYR A 310 -16.04 -10.22 5.64
N GLY A 311 -16.31 -11.35 6.27
CA GLY A 311 -16.11 -11.57 7.70
C GLY A 311 -17.09 -10.82 8.59
N ALA A 312 -16.62 -10.47 9.79
CA ALA A 312 -17.42 -9.87 10.84
C ALA A 312 -17.80 -8.38 10.58
N THR A 313 -17.34 -7.80 9.49
CA THR A 313 -17.60 -6.38 9.19
C THR A 313 -19.04 -6.14 8.70
N ILE A 314 -19.68 -7.18 8.15
CA ILE A 314 -21.04 -7.07 7.56
C ILE A 314 -22.14 -7.53 8.53
N THR A 315 -21.81 -8.21 9.63
CA THR A 315 -22.81 -8.79 10.56
C THR A 315 -23.09 -7.91 11.77
#